data_bf2ae86ca53d2b43aaefd9f0b74f3b16
#
_entry.id   bf2ae86ca53d2b43aaefd9f0b74f3b16
#
_cell.length_a   1.000
_cell.length_b   1.000
_cell.length_c   1.000
_cell.angle_alpha   90.00
_cell.angle_beta   90.00
_cell.angle_gamma   90.00
#
_symmetry.space_group_name_H-M   'P 1'
#
loop_
_entity.id
_entity.type
_entity.pdbx_description
1 polymer ?
#
loop_
_entity_poly.entity_id
_entity_poly.type
_entity_poly.pdbx_seq_one_letter_code
_entity_poly.pdbx_strand_id
1 'polypeptide(L)'
;MTWMDLTFLIPTRIETEDRLRNIISSVSYLLKHVPAKIIVKEVAPHNTFKHRALPEIKKYADTTNLTHLFEESNEPLFCKSKVLNDLIVASDTKVVANYDADCILPITSYYQAYEGIEKNKADVVYPYGCGIYQWKADYNMEIYNQFVQTLSTDVLDKNKTLSNSTIGW
;
A
#
# COMPACT_ATOMS: atom_id res chain seq x y z
N MET A 1 0.40 19.50 10.07
CA MET A 1 -0.38 18.38 9.54
C MET A 1 -0.72 17.48 10.72
N THR A 2 -1.97 17.29 11.03
CA THR A 2 -2.39 16.48 12.19
C THR A 2 -2.21 15.00 11.84
N TRP A 3 -1.54 14.26 12.71
CA TRP A 3 -1.37 12.82 12.55
C TRP A 3 -2.72 12.11 12.61
N MET A 4 -2.97 11.22 11.67
CA MET A 4 -4.13 10.34 11.72
C MET A 4 -3.91 9.22 12.72
N ASP A 5 -4.91 8.90 13.52
CA ASP A 5 -4.93 7.70 14.38
C ASP A 5 -5.27 6.46 13.51
N LEU A 6 -4.43 6.25 12.50
CA LEU A 6 -4.59 5.30 11.42
C LEU A 6 -3.28 4.58 11.14
N THR A 7 -3.36 3.26 10.96
CA THR A 7 -2.26 2.43 10.47
C THR A 7 -2.65 1.71 9.18
N PHE A 8 -1.83 1.88 8.13
CA PHE A 8 -1.91 1.03 6.95
C PHE A 8 -1.23 -0.30 7.21
N LEU A 9 -1.95 -1.39 6.99
CA LEU A 9 -1.49 -2.77 7.17
C LEU A 9 -1.21 -3.38 5.79
N ILE A 10 0.06 -3.65 5.50
CA ILE A 10 0.50 -4.11 4.18
C ILE A 10 1.09 -5.52 4.29
N PRO A 11 0.29 -6.58 4.10
CA PRO A 11 0.80 -7.94 3.98
C PRO A 11 1.47 -8.11 2.63
N THR A 12 2.71 -8.66 2.59
CA THR A 12 3.44 -8.81 1.34
C THR A 12 4.29 -10.07 1.27
N ARG A 13 4.50 -10.54 0.04
CA ARG A 13 5.51 -11.50 -0.36
C ARG A 13 6.10 -11.01 -1.67
N ILE A 14 7.38 -10.65 -1.67
CA ILE A 14 8.05 -10.05 -2.83
C ILE A 14 8.78 -11.16 -3.59
N GLU A 15 8.12 -11.70 -4.63
CA GLU A 15 8.64 -12.80 -5.44
C GLU A 15 9.11 -12.36 -6.83
N THR A 16 8.70 -11.17 -7.28
CA THR A 16 9.00 -10.65 -8.62
C THR A 16 9.44 -9.19 -8.56
N GLU A 17 10.13 -8.75 -9.63
CA GLU A 17 10.51 -7.34 -9.77
C GLU A 17 9.28 -6.41 -9.83
N ASP A 18 8.17 -6.85 -10.39
CA ASP A 18 6.93 -6.07 -10.43
C ASP A 18 6.38 -5.86 -9.02
N ARG A 19 6.34 -6.91 -8.19
CA ARG A 19 5.91 -6.78 -6.79
C ARG A 19 6.84 -5.87 -5.98
N LEU A 20 8.16 -5.96 -6.25
CA LEU A 20 9.12 -5.06 -5.62
C LEU A 20 8.86 -3.60 -5.99
N ARG A 21 8.66 -3.29 -7.27
CA ARG A 21 8.35 -1.94 -7.72
C ARG A 21 7.02 -1.44 -7.19
N ASN A 22 5.99 -2.30 -7.16
CA ASN A 22 4.68 -1.96 -6.63
C ASN A 22 4.76 -1.51 -5.18
N ILE A 23 5.43 -2.28 -4.32
CA ILE A 23 5.54 -1.92 -2.90
C ILE A 23 6.41 -0.68 -2.68
N ILE A 24 7.47 -0.47 -3.47
CA ILE A 24 8.26 0.76 -3.41
C ILE A 24 7.37 1.97 -3.75
N SER A 25 6.60 1.87 -4.83
CA SER A 25 5.71 2.94 -5.30
C SER A 25 4.63 3.28 -4.27
N SER A 26 3.89 2.27 -3.81
CA SER A 26 2.75 2.47 -2.91
C SER A 26 3.17 2.96 -1.53
N VAL A 27 4.22 2.37 -0.95
CA VAL A 27 4.73 2.80 0.38
C VAL A 27 5.33 4.19 0.31
N SER A 28 6.12 4.52 -0.73
CA SER A 28 6.67 5.88 -0.90
C SER A 28 5.56 6.92 -1.06
N TYR A 29 4.52 6.58 -1.83
CA TYR A 29 3.37 7.46 -2.01
C TYR A 29 2.63 7.73 -0.69
N LEU A 30 2.31 6.68 0.06
CA LEU A 30 1.66 6.82 1.36
C LEU A 30 2.49 7.65 2.34
N LEU A 31 3.78 7.33 2.49
CA LEU A 31 4.69 8.05 3.39
C LEU A 31 4.79 9.54 3.08
N LYS A 32 4.77 9.90 1.80
CA LYS A 32 4.86 11.30 1.37
C LYS A 32 3.58 12.08 1.64
N HIS A 33 2.42 11.45 1.45
CA HIS A 33 1.16 12.17 1.33
C HIS A 33 0.19 11.96 2.49
N VAL A 34 0.31 10.85 3.22
CA VAL A 34 -0.63 10.52 4.30
C VAL A 34 0.08 10.50 5.65
N PRO A 35 -0.31 11.35 6.61
CA PRO A 35 0.31 11.39 7.94
C PRO A 35 -0.22 10.25 8.82
N ALA A 36 0.02 9.02 8.44
CA ALA A 36 -0.41 7.80 9.11
C ALA A 36 0.78 6.87 9.37
N LYS A 37 0.61 5.89 10.25
CA LYS A 37 1.58 4.80 10.42
C LYS A 37 1.44 3.80 9.29
N ILE A 38 2.53 3.14 8.95
CA ILE A 38 2.56 2.05 7.98
C ILE A 38 3.29 0.87 8.60
N ILE A 39 2.66 -0.29 8.60
CA ILE A 39 3.31 -1.54 8.99
C ILE A 39 3.29 -2.47 7.78
N VAL A 40 4.49 -2.83 7.30
CA VAL A 40 4.67 -3.84 6.26
C VAL A 40 5.10 -5.14 6.92
N LYS A 41 4.40 -6.24 6.68
CA LYS A 41 4.85 -7.58 7.07
C LYS A 41 5.14 -8.41 5.83
N GLU A 42 6.41 -8.76 5.65
CA GLU A 42 6.87 -9.69 4.62
C GLU A 42 6.97 -11.11 5.18
N VAL A 43 6.35 -12.07 4.47
CA VAL A 43 6.47 -13.51 4.76
C VAL A 43 7.04 -14.19 3.53
N ALA A 44 8.33 -14.51 3.54
CA ALA A 44 9.06 -14.99 2.37
C ALA A 44 10.34 -15.76 2.79
N PRO A 45 10.97 -16.52 1.88
CA PRO A 45 12.26 -17.18 2.17
C PRO A 45 13.39 -16.19 2.47
N HIS A 46 13.30 -14.97 1.93
CA HIS A 46 14.32 -13.94 2.06
C HIS A 46 13.71 -12.58 2.39
N ASN A 47 14.41 -11.78 3.19
CA ASN A 47 13.96 -10.45 3.57
C ASN A 47 14.24 -9.43 2.44
N THR A 48 13.44 -9.51 1.38
CA THR A 48 13.58 -8.67 0.18
C THR A 48 13.20 -7.22 0.48
N PHE A 49 12.19 -7.00 1.31
CA PHE A 49 11.80 -5.64 1.70
C PHE A 49 12.94 -4.88 2.35
N LYS A 50 13.58 -5.46 3.37
CA LYS A 50 14.70 -4.81 4.08
C LYS A 50 15.88 -4.52 3.17
N HIS A 51 16.23 -5.48 2.31
CA HIS A 51 17.48 -5.40 1.53
C HIS A 51 17.32 -4.66 0.21
N ARG A 52 16.13 -4.63 -0.37
CA ARG A 52 15.89 -4.03 -1.69
C ARG A 52 14.85 -2.90 -1.69
N ALA A 53 13.68 -3.09 -1.07
CA ALA A 53 12.62 -2.09 -1.09
C ALA A 53 12.94 -0.89 -0.20
N LEU A 54 13.30 -1.13 1.06
CA LEU A 54 13.53 -0.06 2.05
C LEU A 54 14.64 0.93 1.64
N PRO A 55 15.80 0.51 1.10
CA PRO A 55 16.81 1.44 0.61
C PRO A 55 16.31 2.34 -0.52
N GLU A 56 15.46 1.81 -1.40
CA GLU A 56 14.85 2.61 -2.48
C GLU A 56 13.81 3.59 -1.93
N ILE A 57 12.90 3.14 -1.06
CA ILE A 57 11.88 3.99 -0.43
C ILE A 57 12.52 5.21 0.27
N LYS A 58 13.64 5.01 0.97
CA LYS A 58 14.38 6.08 1.66
C LYS A 58 14.90 7.19 0.73
N LYS A 59 15.01 6.93 -0.56
CA LYS A 59 15.40 7.96 -1.54
C LYS A 59 14.27 8.94 -1.84
N TYR A 60 13.01 8.55 -1.64
CA TYR A 60 11.83 9.27 -2.09
C TYR A 60 10.95 9.80 -0.95
N ALA A 61 11.02 9.19 0.23
CA ALA A 61 10.18 9.54 1.36
C ALA A 61 10.88 9.36 2.72
N ASP A 62 10.42 10.13 3.73
CA ASP A 62 10.81 9.92 5.12
C ASP A 62 10.15 8.63 5.64
N THR A 63 10.95 7.77 6.24
CA THR A 63 10.52 6.44 6.72
C THR A 63 10.27 6.39 8.23
N THR A 64 10.17 7.52 8.90
CA THR A 64 9.96 7.59 10.37
C THR A 64 8.70 6.84 10.82
N ASN A 65 7.65 6.83 9.97
CA ASN A 65 6.37 6.18 10.26
C ASN A 65 6.24 4.79 9.67
N LEU A 66 7.32 4.22 9.16
CA LEU A 66 7.33 2.91 8.53
C LEU A 66 7.93 1.88 9.50
N THR A 67 7.16 0.86 9.83
CA THR A 67 7.61 -0.33 10.54
C THR A 67 7.63 -1.51 9.59
N HIS A 68 8.71 -2.29 9.61
CA HIS A 68 8.84 -3.51 8.84
C HIS A 68 8.98 -4.72 9.75
N LEU A 69 8.13 -5.71 9.54
CA LEU A 69 8.16 -7.02 10.18
C LEU A 69 8.52 -8.08 9.13
N PHE A 70 9.31 -9.06 9.52
CA PHE A 70 9.71 -10.15 8.64
C PHE A 70 9.50 -11.49 9.33
N GLU A 71 8.90 -12.43 8.60
CA GLU A 71 8.77 -13.83 8.98
C GLU A 71 9.38 -14.68 7.87
N GLU A 72 10.44 -15.43 8.19
CA GLU A 72 11.03 -16.37 7.26
C GLU A 72 10.09 -17.56 7.05
N SER A 73 9.77 -17.85 5.79
CA SER A 73 8.89 -18.95 5.45
C SER A 73 9.16 -19.47 4.05
N ASN A 74 9.29 -20.78 3.94
CA ASN A 74 9.40 -21.52 2.67
C ASN A 74 8.03 -22.12 2.24
N GLU A 75 6.95 -21.80 2.97
CA GLU A 75 5.64 -22.29 2.62
C GLU A 75 5.20 -21.78 1.24
N PRO A 76 4.71 -22.64 0.34
CA PRO A 76 4.33 -22.23 -1.01
C PRO A 76 3.11 -21.30 -1.01
N LEU A 77 2.23 -21.41 0.00
CA LEU A 77 1.01 -20.63 0.09
C LEU A 77 1.21 -19.41 1.00
N PHE A 78 0.90 -18.24 0.45
CA PHE A 78 0.84 -16.99 1.22
C PHE A 78 -0.54 -16.82 1.85
N CYS A 79 -0.63 -17.07 3.15
CA CYS A 79 -1.88 -16.90 3.90
C CYS A 79 -2.08 -15.43 4.32
N LYS A 80 -2.64 -14.62 3.42
CA LYS A 80 -2.86 -13.18 3.63
C LYS A 80 -3.63 -12.89 4.93
N SER A 81 -4.66 -13.67 5.24
CA SER A 81 -5.49 -13.46 6.44
C SER A 81 -4.71 -13.66 7.73
N LYS A 82 -3.80 -14.65 7.80
CA LYS A 82 -2.92 -14.83 8.96
C LYS A 82 -2.01 -13.61 9.13
N VAL A 83 -1.39 -13.16 8.04
CA VAL A 83 -0.48 -12.01 8.06
C VAL A 83 -1.21 -10.73 8.48
N LEU A 84 -2.46 -10.53 8.01
CA LEU A 84 -3.29 -9.41 8.42
C LEU A 84 -3.63 -9.44 9.91
N ASN A 85 -3.96 -10.62 10.48
CA ASN A 85 -4.22 -10.74 11.91
C ASN A 85 -2.99 -10.34 12.73
N ASP A 86 -1.79 -10.76 12.31
CA ASP A 86 -0.55 -10.38 12.98
C ASP A 86 -0.29 -8.86 12.89
N LEU A 87 -0.60 -8.26 11.75
CA LEU A 87 -0.48 -6.82 11.54
C LEU A 87 -1.48 -6.01 12.39
N ILE A 88 -2.72 -6.51 12.53
CA ILE A 88 -3.73 -5.90 13.42
C ILE A 88 -3.23 -5.90 14.86
N VAL A 89 -2.69 -7.02 15.33
CA VAL A 89 -2.14 -7.14 16.70
C VAL A 89 -0.93 -6.21 16.90
N ALA A 90 -0.13 -6.00 15.87
CA ALA A 90 1.02 -5.10 15.91
C ALA A 90 0.66 -3.61 15.82
N SER A 91 -0.58 -3.29 15.45
CA SER A 91 -1.06 -1.90 15.35
C SER A 91 -1.48 -1.37 16.71
N ASP A 92 -1.18 -0.09 16.98
CA ASP A 92 -1.55 0.63 18.20
C ASP A 92 -2.52 1.80 17.94
N THR A 93 -3.09 1.89 16.74
CA THR A 93 -4.05 2.93 16.35
C THR A 93 -5.49 2.44 16.40
N LYS A 94 -6.45 3.37 16.56
CA LYS A 94 -7.88 3.05 16.61
C LYS A 94 -8.43 2.58 15.27
N VAL A 95 -7.84 3.08 14.17
CA VAL A 95 -8.28 2.77 12.82
C VAL A 95 -7.17 2.01 12.12
N VAL A 96 -7.53 0.94 11.42
CA VAL A 96 -6.61 0.19 10.56
C VAL A 96 -7.13 0.14 9.14
N ALA A 97 -6.24 0.26 8.17
CA ALA A 97 -6.54 0.11 6.76
C ALA A 97 -5.84 -1.14 6.21
N ASN A 98 -6.60 -2.16 5.82
CA ASN A 98 -6.05 -3.24 5.00
C ASN A 98 -5.68 -2.70 3.63
N TYR A 99 -4.41 -2.81 3.25
CA TYR A 99 -3.90 -2.15 2.06
C TYR A 99 -3.09 -3.12 1.18
N ASP A 100 -3.46 -3.17 -0.10
CA ASP A 100 -2.73 -3.97 -1.09
C ASP A 100 -1.55 -3.17 -1.65
N ALA A 101 -0.39 -3.81 -1.72
CA ALA A 101 0.87 -3.18 -2.09
C ALA A 101 0.94 -2.68 -3.55
N ASP A 102 -0.05 -2.98 -4.36
CA ASP A 102 -0.19 -2.61 -5.78
C ASP A 102 -1.31 -1.61 -6.05
N CYS A 103 -1.92 -1.06 -4.99
CA CYS A 103 -2.99 -0.07 -5.10
C CYS A 103 -2.47 1.33 -4.77
N ILE A 104 -2.89 2.31 -5.57
CA ILE A 104 -2.67 3.74 -5.32
C ILE A 104 -3.98 4.47 -5.64
N LEU A 105 -4.48 5.23 -4.68
CA LEU A 105 -5.70 6.01 -4.82
C LEU A 105 -5.37 7.51 -4.70
N PRO A 106 -6.24 8.39 -5.24
CA PRO A 106 -6.13 9.82 -4.97
C PRO A 106 -6.12 10.08 -3.46
N ILE A 107 -5.29 11.01 -3.04
CA ILE A 107 -5.08 11.30 -1.60
C ILE A 107 -6.37 11.68 -0.88
N THR A 108 -7.28 12.36 -1.58
CA THR A 108 -8.60 12.74 -1.06
C THR A 108 -9.44 11.52 -0.66
N SER A 109 -9.27 10.38 -1.35
CA SER A 109 -9.99 9.15 -1.03
C SER A 109 -9.63 8.60 0.34
N TYR A 110 -8.33 8.64 0.72
CA TYR A 110 -7.90 8.21 2.05
C TYR A 110 -8.43 9.13 3.15
N TYR A 111 -8.37 10.44 2.94
CA TYR A 111 -8.89 11.42 3.89
C TYR A 111 -10.39 11.28 4.11
N GLN A 112 -11.17 11.13 3.03
CA GLN A 112 -12.62 10.96 3.10
C GLN A 112 -13.01 9.64 3.81
N ALA A 113 -12.27 8.57 3.55
CA ALA A 113 -12.49 7.29 4.23
C ALA A 113 -12.20 7.39 5.73
N TYR A 114 -11.06 7.96 6.11
CA TYR A 114 -10.70 8.18 7.50
C TYR A 114 -11.72 9.07 8.22
N GLU A 115 -12.13 10.19 7.61
CA GLU A 115 -13.14 11.10 8.17
C GLU A 115 -14.50 10.41 8.37
N GLY A 116 -14.87 9.49 7.48
CA GLY A 116 -16.09 8.69 7.61
C GLY A 116 -16.12 7.84 8.87
N ILE A 117 -14.98 7.25 9.23
CA ILE A 117 -14.83 6.46 10.47
C ILE A 117 -14.69 7.37 11.69
N GLU A 118 -13.81 8.36 11.63
CA GLU A 118 -13.54 9.28 12.75
C GLU A 118 -14.81 10.00 13.23
N LYS A 119 -15.67 10.38 12.30
CA LYS A 119 -16.95 11.02 12.61
C LYS A 119 -18.07 10.04 12.97
N ASN A 120 -17.76 8.77 13.20
CA ASN A 120 -18.72 7.70 13.52
C ASN A 120 -19.87 7.58 12.51
N LYS A 121 -19.60 7.84 11.23
CA LYS A 121 -20.59 7.67 10.15
C LYS A 121 -20.66 6.25 9.66
N ALA A 122 -19.57 5.48 9.84
CA ALA A 122 -19.46 4.07 9.46
C ALA A 122 -18.36 3.38 10.28
N ASP A 123 -18.52 2.08 10.50
CA ASP A 123 -17.48 1.24 11.13
C ASP A 123 -16.46 0.73 10.09
N VAL A 124 -16.86 0.66 8.82
CA VAL A 124 -16.02 0.24 7.69
C VAL A 124 -16.27 1.16 6.51
N VAL A 125 -15.21 1.63 5.89
CA VAL A 125 -15.26 2.47 4.68
C VAL A 125 -14.31 1.92 3.62
N TYR A 126 -14.83 1.77 2.40
CA TYR A 126 -14.00 1.53 1.22
C TYR A 126 -13.60 2.87 0.60
N PRO A 127 -12.30 3.17 0.41
CA PRO A 127 -11.84 4.46 -0.09
C PRO A 127 -11.97 4.61 -1.62
N TYR A 128 -12.86 3.83 -2.23
CA TYR A 128 -13.13 3.84 -3.68
C TYR A 128 -14.62 3.66 -3.95
N GLY A 129 -15.08 4.14 -5.12
CA GLY A 129 -16.48 4.08 -5.49
C GLY A 129 -16.97 2.65 -5.81
N CYS A 130 -18.27 2.43 -5.70
CA CYS A 130 -18.94 1.20 -6.11
C CYS A 130 -18.97 1.10 -7.64
N GLY A 131 -17.85 0.82 -8.26
CA GLY A 131 -17.76 0.62 -9.71
C GLY A 131 -17.10 -0.70 -10.05
N ILE A 132 -17.48 -1.22 -11.23
CA ILE A 132 -16.85 -2.42 -11.80
C ILE A 132 -15.54 -2.09 -12.54
N TYR A 133 -15.16 -0.81 -12.58
CA TYR A 133 -14.01 -0.35 -13.34
C TYR A 133 -12.77 -0.32 -12.44
N GLN A 134 -11.78 -1.10 -12.84
CA GLN A 134 -10.43 -1.01 -12.30
C GLN A 134 -9.51 -0.41 -13.35
N TRP A 135 -8.66 0.51 -12.94
CA TRP A 135 -7.64 1.09 -13.80
C TRP A 135 -6.31 0.42 -13.51
N LYS A 136 -5.64 0.02 -14.57
CA LYS A 136 -4.28 -0.51 -14.51
C LYS A 136 -3.34 0.53 -15.13
N ALA A 137 -2.30 0.92 -14.42
CA ALA A 137 -1.23 1.69 -15.04
C ALA A 137 -0.36 0.76 -15.89
N ASP A 138 -0.06 1.20 -17.12
CA ASP A 138 0.93 0.49 -17.94
C ASP A 138 2.30 0.59 -17.28
N TYR A 139 2.88 -0.57 -17.00
CA TYR A 139 4.01 -0.66 -16.12
C TYR A 139 5.30 -0.86 -16.91
N ASN A 140 5.88 0.24 -17.37
CA ASN A 140 7.23 0.25 -17.90
C ASN A 140 8.19 1.02 -16.97
N MET A 141 9.49 0.88 -17.18
CA MET A 141 10.51 1.49 -16.32
C MET A 141 10.49 3.02 -16.38
N GLU A 142 10.08 3.61 -17.48
CA GLU A 142 9.97 5.05 -17.62
C GLU A 142 8.87 5.62 -16.73
N ILE A 143 7.67 5.03 -16.79
CA ILE A 143 6.52 5.42 -15.95
C ILE A 143 6.84 5.19 -14.48
N TYR A 144 7.45 4.05 -14.14
CA TYR A 144 7.89 3.78 -12.78
C TYR A 144 8.85 4.86 -12.27
N ASN A 145 9.89 5.18 -13.02
CA ASN A 145 10.88 6.19 -12.63
C ASN A 145 10.25 7.58 -12.48
N GLN A 146 9.38 7.98 -13.41
CA GLN A 146 8.64 9.23 -13.31
C GLN A 146 7.75 9.28 -12.06
N PHE A 147 7.05 8.18 -11.78
CA PHE A 147 6.17 8.10 -10.61
C PHE A 147 6.94 8.21 -9.31
N VAL A 148 8.00 7.40 -9.09
CA VAL A 148 8.72 7.40 -7.81
C VAL A 148 9.47 8.71 -7.55
N GLN A 149 9.87 9.43 -8.61
CA GLN A 149 10.49 10.75 -8.48
C GLN A 149 9.50 11.84 -8.07
N THR A 150 8.28 11.79 -8.58
CA THR A 150 7.25 12.82 -8.33
C THR A 150 6.30 12.43 -7.21
N LEU A 151 5.99 11.13 -7.09
CA LEU A 151 4.93 10.55 -6.28
C LEU A 151 3.58 11.24 -6.54
N SER A 152 3.29 11.58 -7.82
CA SER A 152 2.05 12.20 -8.27
C SER A 152 1.18 11.19 -9.01
N THR A 153 -0.10 11.13 -8.66
CA THR A 153 -1.08 10.30 -9.39
C THR A 153 -1.28 10.76 -10.82
N ASP A 154 -0.92 11.99 -11.19
CA ASP A 154 -0.99 12.49 -12.58
C ASP A 154 -0.20 11.62 -13.56
N VAL A 155 0.93 11.04 -13.10
CA VAL A 155 1.72 10.12 -13.93
C VAL A 155 0.94 8.85 -14.23
N LEU A 156 0.25 8.31 -13.23
CA LEU A 156 -0.57 7.11 -13.38
C LEU A 156 -1.83 7.40 -14.21
N ASP A 157 -2.47 8.54 -13.99
CA ASP A 157 -3.67 8.95 -14.70
C ASP A 157 -3.46 9.12 -16.21
N LYS A 158 -2.29 9.57 -16.62
CA LYS A 158 -1.90 9.70 -18.03
C LYS A 158 -1.61 8.36 -18.70
N ASN A 159 -1.24 7.35 -17.94
CA ASN A 159 -0.76 6.06 -18.40
C ASN A 159 -1.67 4.89 -17.98
N LYS A 160 -2.88 5.17 -17.53
CA LYS A 160 -3.82 4.13 -17.10
C LYS A 160 -4.67 3.62 -18.26
N THR A 161 -4.90 2.33 -18.25
CA THR A 161 -5.86 1.65 -19.13
C THR A 161 -6.95 0.99 -18.30
N LEU A 162 -8.15 0.85 -18.87
CA LEU A 162 -9.23 0.13 -18.20
C LEU A 162 -8.86 -1.35 -18.13
N SER A 163 -8.84 -1.91 -16.93
CA SER A 163 -8.65 -3.35 -16.77
C SER A 163 -9.94 -4.07 -17.18
N ASN A 164 -9.84 -4.98 -18.16
CA ASN A 164 -10.94 -5.84 -18.58
C ASN A 164 -11.17 -7.04 -17.65
N SER A 165 -10.59 -7.04 -16.46
CA SER A 165 -10.88 -8.08 -15.49
C SER A 165 -12.33 -7.99 -15.06
N THR A 166 -13.17 -8.83 -15.61
CA THR A 166 -14.45 -9.20 -15.02
C THR A 166 -14.13 -9.74 -13.63
N ILE A 167 -14.51 -9.00 -12.60
CA ILE A 167 -14.50 -9.52 -11.24
C ILE A 167 -15.61 -10.57 -11.23
N GLY A 168 -15.22 -11.83 -11.41
CA GLY A 168 -16.10 -12.94 -11.11
C GLY A 168 -16.23 -13.01 -9.58
N TRP A 169 -17.45 -12.83 -9.10
CA TRP A 169 -17.83 -13.13 -7.73
C TRP A 169 -17.90 -14.64 -7.54
#